data_ec54081207a96414a21893170c31f4b5
#
_entry.id   ec54081207a96414a21893170c31f4b5
#
_cell.length_a   1.000
_cell.length_b   1.000
_cell.length_c   1.000
_cell.angle_alpha   90.00
_cell.angle_beta   90.00
_cell.angle_gamma   90.00
#
_symmetry.space_group_name_H-M   'P 1'
#
loop_
_entity.id
_entity.type
_entity.pdbx_description
1 polymer ?
#
loop_
_entity_poly.entity_id
_entity_poly.type
_entity_poly.pdbx_seq_one_letter_code
_entity_poly.pdbx_strand_id
1 'polypeptide(L)'
;MASVRQLLKVFNRMHDPMYGGCQCGNIRFVAHSLLDNPHVCHCRMCQKAVGNFFAALVGVPLKDFAWTRGTPATFKSSALVERGFCADCGTPLFFKHAENKHISITMGAFDRPEVIPLEFQLGMEGRLPQIDQLAHVKDYGTTEEADAEGTPGIKTSNRQHPDHETT
;
A
#
# COMPACT_ATOMS: atom_id res chain seq x y z
N MET A 1 -16.00 -12.22 17.90
CA MET A 1 -15.46 -11.03 18.60
C MET A 1 -13.98 -11.28 18.89
N ALA A 2 -13.08 -10.41 18.43
CA ALA A 2 -11.66 -10.53 18.73
C ALA A 2 -11.40 -10.34 20.23
N SER A 3 -10.53 -11.15 20.85
CA SER A 3 -10.24 -11.04 22.26
C SER A 3 -9.48 -9.74 22.57
N VAL A 4 -9.61 -9.20 23.80
CA VAL A 4 -8.86 -8.02 24.25
C VAL A 4 -7.35 -8.17 24.03
N ARG A 5 -6.80 -9.39 24.15
CA ARG A 5 -5.41 -9.70 23.80
C ARG A 5 -5.10 -9.55 22.32
N GLN A 6 -6.05 -9.84 21.42
CA GLN A 6 -5.87 -9.62 19.98
C GLN A 6 -5.92 -8.14 19.64
N LEU A 7 -6.86 -7.39 20.25
CA LEU A 7 -6.95 -5.93 20.09
C LEU A 7 -5.71 -5.22 20.62
N LEU A 8 -5.17 -5.60 21.78
CA LEU A 8 -3.91 -5.06 22.32
C LEU A 8 -2.69 -5.41 21.45
N LYS A 9 -2.65 -6.60 20.83
CA LYS A 9 -1.56 -6.96 19.90
C LYS A 9 -1.63 -6.16 18.61
N VAL A 10 -2.82 -5.86 18.09
CA VAL A 10 -3.02 -5.01 16.92
C VAL A 10 -2.64 -3.57 17.27
N PHE A 11 -3.10 -3.05 18.42
CA PHE A 11 -2.78 -1.71 18.89
C PHE A 11 -1.27 -1.49 19.11
N ASN A 12 -0.56 -2.41 19.76
CA ASN A 12 0.90 -2.33 19.91
C ASN A 12 1.64 -2.39 18.56
N ARG A 13 1.16 -3.17 17.58
CA ARG A 13 1.78 -3.27 16.25
C ARG A 13 1.67 -1.99 15.43
N MET A 14 0.68 -1.15 15.68
CA MET A 14 0.52 0.15 15.00
C MET A 14 1.49 1.23 15.52
N HIS A 15 2.18 0.97 16.63
CA HIS A 15 3.18 1.86 17.23
C HIS A 15 4.63 1.41 17.02
N ASP A 16 4.85 0.20 16.48
CA ASP A 16 6.18 -0.23 16.06
C ASP A 16 6.54 0.43 14.72
N PRO A 17 7.81 0.83 14.49
CA PRO A 17 8.23 1.34 13.20
C PRO A 17 7.92 0.36 12.07
N MET A 18 7.25 0.84 11.04
CA MET A 18 6.92 0.08 9.85
C MET A 18 7.74 0.60 8.67
N TYR A 19 8.36 -0.30 7.98
CA TYR A 19 9.18 -0.01 6.80
C TYR A 19 8.41 -0.35 5.53
N GLY A 20 8.88 0.22 4.42
CA GLY A 20 8.32 -0.06 3.12
C GLY A 20 9.05 0.69 2.01
N GLY A 21 8.58 0.53 0.80
CA GLY A 21 9.16 1.19 -0.36
C GLY A 21 8.55 0.76 -1.68
N CYS A 22 9.28 1.04 -2.75
CA CYS A 22 8.89 0.63 -4.09
C CYS A 22 9.39 -0.79 -4.40
N GLN A 23 8.83 -1.41 -5.43
CA GLN A 23 9.19 -2.77 -5.85
C GLN A 23 10.70 -2.95 -6.08
N CYS A 24 11.39 -1.99 -6.72
CA CYS A 24 12.82 -2.12 -7.01
C CYS A 24 13.75 -1.71 -5.85
N GLY A 25 13.21 -1.18 -4.73
CA GLY A 25 13.99 -0.76 -3.56
C GLY A 25 14.70 0.59 -3.68
N ASN A 26 14.61 1.29 -4.82
CA ASN A 26 15.24 2.62 -4.99
C ASN A 26 14.60 3.70 -4.12
N ILE A 27 13.33 3.49 -3.71
CA ILE A 27 12.64 4.34 -2.76
C ILE A 27 12.28 3.51 -1.54
N ARG A 28 12.72 3.97 -0.36
CA ARG A 28 12.40 3.33 0.93
C ARG A 28 11.91 4.38 1.92
N PHE A 29 11.09 3.95 2.87
CA PHE A 29 10.58 4.82 3.94
C PHE A 29 10.46 4.09 5.27
N VAL A 30 10.33 4.88 6.33
CA VAL A 30 9.91 4.43 7.66
C VAL A 30 8.71 5.25 8.13
N ALA A 31 7.73 4.58 8.72
CA ALA A 31 6.59 5.14 9.43
C ALA A 31 6.68 4.72 10.90
N HIS A 32 6.92 5.67 11.79
CA HIS A 32 7.04 5.40 13.24
C HIS A 32 5.69 5.27 13.93
N SER A 33 4.62 5.74 13.32
CA SER A 33 3.24 5.49 13.75
C SER A 33 2.29 5.53 12.55
N LEU A 34 1.13 4.90 12.67
CA LEU A 34 0.04 4.99 11.71
C LEU A 34 -1.14 5.72 12.35
N LEU A 35 -1.92 6.42 11.53
CA LEU A 35 -3.24 6.91 11.94
C LEU A 35 -4.24 5.74 11.97
N ASP A 36 -5.27 5.90 12.78
CA ASP A 36 -6.40 4.94 12.88
C ASP A 36 -7.37 5.16 11.71
N ASN A 37 -6.84 5.04 10.49
CA ASN A 37 -7.61 5.28 9.27
C ASN A 37 -7.19 4.42 8.06
N PRO A 38 -6.78 3.16 8.22
CA PRO A 38 -6.52 2.30 7.06
C PRO A 38 -7.82 2.06 6.28
N HIS A 39 -7.83 2.38 5.01
CA HIS A 39 -9.06 2.35 4.21
C HIS A 39 -8.81 2.00 2.75
N VAL A 40 -9.89 1.66 2.06
CA VAL A 40 -9.90 1.60 0.60
C VAL A 40 -10.69 2.76 0.03
N CYS A 41 -10.15 3.39 -1.01
CA CYS A 41 -10.80 4.46 -1.75
C CYS A 41 -11.17 3.98 -3.16
N HIS A 42 -12.49 3.96 -3.45
CA HIS A 42 -13.04 3.51 -4.72
C HIS A 42 -13.21 4.63 -5.76
N CYS A 43 -12.92 5.88 -5.41
CA CYS A 43 -13.12 6.98 -6.36
C CYS A 43 -12.27 6.78 -7.64
N ARG A 44 -12.77 7.26 -8.77
CA ARG A 44 -12.14 7.02 -10.07
C ARG A 44 -10.70 7.54 -10.17
N MET A 45 -10.38 8.65 -9.49
CA MET A 45 -9.01 9.18 -9.43
C MET A 45 -8.05 8.20 -8.73
N CYS A 46 -8.49 7.59 -7.62
CA CYS A 46 -7.68 6.61 -6.91
C CYS A 46 -7.46 5.34 -7.73
N GLN A 47 -8.52 4.82 -8.37
CA GLN A 47 -8.42 3.68 -9.28
C GLN A 47 -7.39 3.92 -10.39
N LYS A 48 -7.47 5.08 -11.05
CA LYS A 48 -6.53 5.45 -12.12
C LYS A 48 -5.09 5.60 -11.61
N ALA A 49 -4.92 6.21 -10.43
CA ALA A 49 -3.60 6.47 -9.88
C ALA A 49 -2.83 5.21 -9.49
N VAL A 50 -3.53 4.16 -9.09
CA VAL A 50 -2.90 2.89 -8.68
C VAL A 50 -3.09 1.77 -9.70
N GLY A 51 -3.86 2.00 -10.78
CA GLY A 51 -4.13 0.98 -11.80
C GLY A 51 -4.91 -0.23 -11.27
N ASN A 52 -5.80 -0.04 -10.28
CA ASN A 52 -6.53 -1.11 -9.63
C ASN A 52 -8.00 -0.70 -9.37
N PHE A 53 -8.81 -1.62 -8.83
CA PHE A 53 -10.23 -1.40 -8.49
C PHE A 53 -10.42 -0.40 -7.35
N PHE A 54 -9.43 -0.21 -6.51
CA PHE A 54 -9.38 0.77 -5.41
C PHE A 54 -7.92 1.09 -5.04
N ALA A 55 -7.72 2.18 -4.32
CA ALA A 55 -6.46 2.43 -3.63
C ALA A 55 -6.61 2.05 -2.15
N ALA A 56 -5.78 1.14 -1.64
CA ALA A 56 -5.67 0.86 -0.21
C ALA A 56 -4.62 1.81 0.40
N LEU A 57 -5.04 2.59 1.39
CA LEU A 57 -4.26 3.70 1.95
C LEU A 57 -4.31 3.70 3.48
N VAL A 58 -3.21 4.13 4.11
CA VAL A 58 -3.16 4.44 5.54
C VAL A 58 -2.43 5.74 5.77
N GLY A 59 -2.96 6.58 6.66
CA GLY A 59 -2.34 7.86 7.02
C GLY A 59 -1.13 7.65 7.94
N VAL A 60 -0.06 8.40 7.68
CA VAL A 60 1.13 8.49 8.53
C VAL A 60 1.34 9.96 8.89
N PRO A 61 1.39 10.35 10.17
CA PRO A 61 1.70 11.72 10.54
C PRO A 61 3.05 12.15 9.93
N LEU A 62 3.13 13.36 9.37
CA LEU A 62 4.37 13.84 8.74
C LEU A 62 5.56 13.88 9.70
N LYS A 63 5.32 14.09 10.99
CA LYS A 63 6.36 14.07 12.03
C LYS A 63 6.93 12.68 12.31
N ASP A 64 6.18 11.64 11.95
CA ASP A 64 6.51 10.22 12.21
C ASP A 64 6.87 9.49 10.90
N PHE A 65 7.12 10.22 9.81
CA PHE A 65 7.42 9.69 8.48
C PHE A 65 8.76 10.21 7.96
N ALA A 66 9.56 9.31 7.41
CA ALA A 66 10.79 9.69 6.69
C ALA A 66 11.04 8.79 5.47
N TRP A 67 11.52 9.40 4.39
CA TRP A 67 12.16 8.66 3.30
C TRP A 67 13.56 8.26 3.75
N THR A 68 13.86 6.95 3.76
CA THR A 68 15.17 6.41 4.18
C THR A 68 16.11 6.20 3.00
N ARG A 69 15.54 6.08 1.78
CA ARG A 69 16.31 5.96 0.53
C ARG A 69 15.54 6.61 -0.60
N GLY A 70 16.25 7.32 -1.48
CA GLY A 70 15.74 7.93 -2.70
C GLY A 70 14.67 8.99 -2.46
N THR A 71 14.11 9.49 -3.56
CA THR A 71 13.04 10.50 -3.56
C THR A 71 12.00 10.12 -4.61
N PRO A 72 10.72 9.97 -4.25
CA PRO A 72 9.66 9.68 -5.20
C PRO A 72 9.52 10.77 -6.26
N ALA A 73 9.22 10.39 -7.48
CA ALA A 73 8.62 11.30 -8.45
C ALA A 73 7.19 11.64 -8.02
N THR A 74 6.73 12.82 -8.43
CA THR A 74 5.43 13.32 -8.03
C THR A 74 4.57 13.77 -9.21
N PHE A 75 3.27 13.69 -9.04
CA PHE A 75 2.27 14.18 -9.97
C PHE A 75 1.20 14.98 -9.21
N LYS A 76 1.00 16.24 -9.60
CA LYS A 76 -0.11 17.04 -9.09
C LYS A 76 -1.42 16.56 -9.72
N SER A 77 -2.15 15.72 -9.01
CA SER A 77 -3.43 15.19 -9.49
C SER A 77 -4.59 16.16 -9.34
N SER A 78 -4.39 17.24 -8.59
CA SER A 78 -5.26 18.44 -8.52
C SER A 78 -4.48 19.62 -7.94
N ALA A 79 -5.11 20.79 -7.83
CA ALA A 79 -4.50 21.95 -7.17
C ALA A 79 -4.11 21.65 -5.69
N LEU A 80 -4.81 20.74 -5.03
CA LEU A 80 -4.64 20.42 -3.61
C LEU A 80 -3.98 19.08 -3.35
N VAL A 81 -3.79 18.22 -4.36
CA VAL A 81 -3.36 16.84 -4.18
C VAL A 81 -2.14 16.52 -5.01
N GLU A 82 -1.14 15.98 -4.35
CA GLU A 82 0.04 15.39 -4.93
C GLU A 82 0.06 13.87 -4.69
N ARG A 83 0.51 13.13 -5.69
CA ARG A 83 0.72 11.67 -5.62
C ARG A 83 2.17 11.36 -5.94
N GLY A 84 2.74 10.42 -5.18
CA GLY A 84 4.12 9.98 -5.38
C GLY A 84 4.20 8.55 -5.89
N PHE A 85 5.22 8.30 -6.69
CA PHE A 85 5.52 7.01 -7.27
C PHE A 85 7.02 6.87 -7.52
N CYS A 86 7.50 5.64 -7.67
CA CYS A 86 8.88 5.40 -8.09
C CYS A 86 9.00 5.64 -9.59
N ALA A 87 9.95 6.50 -10.01
CA ALA A 87 10.18 6.76 -11.44
C ALA A 87 10.75 5.54 -12.19
N ASP A 88 11.47 4.65 -11.49
CA ASP A 88 12.15 3.51 -12.12
C ASP A 88 11.24 2.29 -12.30
N CYS A 89 10.38 1.97 -11.32
CA CYS A 89 9.54 0.77 -11.37
C CYS A 89 8.03 1.05 -11.39
N GLY A 90 7.62 2.32 -11.28
CA GLY A 90 6.21 2.73 -11.35
C GLY A 90 5.38 2.47 -10.09
N THR A 91 5.95 1.92 -9.02
CA THR A 91 5.19 1.63 -7.79
C THR A 91 4.53 2.90 -7.23
N PRO A 92 3.19 2.95 -7.08
CA PRO A 92 2.51 4.04 -6.41
C PRO A 92 2.85 4.03 -4.92
N LEU A 93 3.23 5.18 -4.35
CA LEU A 93 3.73 5.26 -2.98
C LEU A 93 2.81 6.05 -2.05
N PHE A 94 2.31 7.20 -2.51
CA PHE A 94 1.52 8.04 -1.62
C PHE A 94 0.48 8.92 -2.31
N PHE A 95 -0.48 9.35 -1.50
CA PHE A 95 -1.40 10.46 -1.70
C PHE A 95 -1.16 11.50 -0.62
N LYS A 96 -1.01 12.76 -0.98
CA LYS A 96 -0.82 13.88 -0.04
C LYS A 96 -1.72 15.05 -0.39
N HIS A 97 -2.60 15.44 0.54
CA HIS A 97 -3.35 16.69 0.44
C HIS A 97 -2.50 17.83 1.01
N ALA A 98 -2.50 18.99 0.37
CA ALA A 98 -1.64 20.13 0.72
C ALA A 98 -1.81 20.62 2.17
N GLU A 99 -3.05 20.58 2.69
CA GLU A 99 -3.40 21.08 4.02
C GLU A 99 -3.27 20.02 5.13
N ASN A 100 -3.08 18.75 4.77
CA ASN A 100 -3.00 17.68 5.76
C ASN A 100 -1.65 17.63 6.47
N LYS A 101 -1.68 17.34 7.77
CA LYS A 101 -0.49 17.05 8.59
C LYS A 101 -0.05 15.59 8.51
N HIS A 102 -0.56 14.84 7.54
CA HIS A 102 -0.21 13.46 7.28
C HIS A 102 -0.05 13.22 5.78
N ILE A 103 0.65 12.14 5.47
CA ILE A 103 0.76 11.54 4.15
C ILE A 103 0.01 10.20 4.18
N SER A 104 -0.76 9.88 3.14
CA SER A 104 -1.42 8.57 3.03
C SER A 104 -0.54 7.67 2.15
N ILE A 105 0.02 6.63 2.75
CA ILE A 105 0.88 5.66 2.06
C ILE A 105 0.02 4.54 1.49
N THR A 106 0.35 4.07 0.29
CA THR A 106 -0.28 2.88 -0.29
C THR A 106 0.06 1.65 0.55
N MET A 107 -0.96 0.89 0.96
CA MET A 107 -0.74 -0.24 1.88
C MET A 107 0.17 -1.32 1.29
N GLY A 108 0.06 -1.58 -0.02
CA GLY A 108 0.93 -2.54 -0.71
C GLY A 108 2.40 -2.11 -0.83
N ALA A 109 2.77 -0.88 -0.43
CA ALA A 109 4.16 -0.43 -0.39
C ALA A 109 4.84 -0.70 0.97
N PHE A 110 4.11 -1.14 1.99
CA PHE A 110 4.72 -1.61 3.25
C PHE A 110 5.30 -3.01 3.10
N ASP A 111 6.39 -3.29 3.80
CA ASP A 111 7.01 -4.63 3.84
C ASP A 111 6.12 -5.67 4.54
N ARG A 112 5.22 -5.20 5.41
CA ARG A 112 4.30 -6.05 6.18
C ARG A 112 2.86 -5.52 6.11
N PRO A 113 2.24 -5.49 4.92
CA PRO A 113 0.89 -4.94 4.74
C PRO A 113 -0.18 -5.75 5.47
N GLU A 114 0.04 -7.04 5.72
CA GLU A 114 -0.88 -7.96 6.38
C GLU A 114 -1.18 -7.61 7.84
N VAL A 115 -0.34 -6.77 8.47
CA VAL A 115 -0.56 -6.34 9.86
C VAL A 115 -1.41 -5.07 9.97
N ILE A 116 -1.76 -4.43 8.85
CA ILE A 116 -2.57 -3.20 8.79
C ILE A 116 -4.02 -3.59 8.51
N PRO A 117 -4.93 -3.57 9.50
CA PRO A 117 -6.33 -3.92 9.27
C PRO A 117 -7.02 -2.84 8.45
N LEU A 118 -7.99 -3.22 7.62
CA LEU A 118 -8.87 -2.25 6.97
C LEU A 118 -9.98 -1.84 7.93
N GLU A 119 -10.23 -0.52 8.04
CA GLU A 119 -11.24 0.04 8.93
C GLU A 119 -12.50 0.49 8.17
N PHE A 120 -12.36 1.08 6.99
CA PHE A 120 -13.51 1.58 6.23
C PHE A 120 -13.25 1.68 4.72
N GLN A 121 -14.31 2.02 4.01
CA GLN A 121 -14.32 2.28 2.58
C GLN A 121 -14.86 3.68 2.31
N LEU A 122 -14.36 4.34 1.28
CA LEU A 122 -14.90 5.63 0.82
C LEU A 122 -14.88 5.71 -0.72
N GLY A 123 -15.53 6.74 -1.28
CA GLY A 123 -15.66 6.89 -2.73
C GLY A 123 -16.59 5.83 -3.34
N MET A 124 -17.63 5.43 -2.63
CA MET A 124 -18.53 4.31 -2.97
C MET A 124 -19.28 4.56 -4.29
N GLU A 125 -19.43 5.80 -4.71
CA GLU A 125 -19.98 6.18 -6.04
C GLU A 125 -19.15 5.62 -7.20
N GLY A 126 -17.86 5.36 -6.98
CA GLY A 126 -16.96 4.77 -7.98
C GLY A 126 -16.70 3.28 -7.80
N ARG A 127 -17.34 2.62 -6.82
CA ARG A 127 -17.09 1.22 -6.51
C ARG A 127 -17.49 0.30 -7.66
N LEU A 128 -16.52 -0.48 -8.14
CA LEU A 128 -16.72 -1.40 -9.25
C LEU A 128 -17.38 -2.71 -8.78
N PRO A 129 -18.35 -3.25 -9.53
CA PRO A 129 -19.05 -4.49 -9.14
C PRO A 129 -18.16 -5.72 -9.10
N GLN A 130 -17.01 -5.71 -9.78
CA GLN A 130 -16.05 -6.81 -9.78
C GLN A 130 -15.50 -7.12 -8.37
N ILE A 131 -15.54 -6.15 -7.45
CA ILE A 131 -15.08 -6.35 -6.07
C ILE A 131 -15.92 -7.41 -5.36
N ASP A 132 -17.24 -7.43 -5.60
CA ASP A 132 -18.13 -8.44 -5.03
C ASP A 132 -17.94 -9.83 -5.65
N GLN A 133 -17.39 -9.88 -6.85
CA GLN A 133 -17.10 -11.13 -7.55
C GLN A 133 -15.85 -11.84 -7.00
N LEU A 134 -14.91 -11.13 -6.38
CA LEU A 134 -13.62 -11.69 -5.93
C LEU A 134 -13.77 -12.94 -5.05
N ALA A 135 -14.79 -12.99 -4.20
CA ALA A 135 -15.06 -14.15 -3.34
C ALA A 135 -15.66 -15.36 -4.07
N HIS A 136 -16.03 -15.21 -5.34
CA HIS A 136 -16.78 -16.21 -6.12
C HIS A 136 -16.09 -16.61 -7.44
N VAL A 137 -14.99 -15.95 -7.81
CA VAL A 137 -14.22 -16.36 -8.99
C VAL A 137 -13.42 -17.61 -8.68
N LYS A 138 -13.08 -18.36 -9.75
CA LYS A 138 -12.32 -19.60 -9.63
C LYS A 138 -10.96 -19.31 -8.99
N ASP A 139 -10.64 -20.07 -7.95
CA ASP A 139 -9.33 -20.11 -7.34
C ASP A 139 -8.42 -21.09 -8.10
N TYR A 140 -7.24 -20.63 -8.52
CA TYR A 140 -6.23 -21.44 -9.20
C TYR A 140 -5.04 -21.80 -8.27
N GLY A 141 -5.17 -21.51 -6.96
CA GLY A 141 -4.11 -21.77 -5.99
C GLY A 141 -2.96 -20.77 -6.06
N THR A 142 -1.76 -21.24 -5.83
CA THR A 142 -0.53 -20.46 -5.92
C THR A 142 -0.16 -20.14 -7.37
N THR A 143 0.74 -19.17 -7.58
CA THR A 143 1.24 -18.86 -8.92
C THR A 143 1.97 -20.05 -9.56
N GLU A 144 2.65 -20.88 -8.75
CA GLU A 144 3.29 -22.11 -9.23
C GLU A 144 2.29 -23.18 -9.65
N GLU A 145 1.17 -23.31 -8.92
CA GLU A 145 0.09 -24.23 -9.29
C GLU A 145 -0.62 -23.77 -10.57
N ALA A 146 -0.79 -22.46 -10.74
CA ALA A 146 -1.43 -21.86 -11.89
C ALA A 146 -0.53 -21.89 -13.16
N ASP A 147 0.78 -21.70 -13.01
CA ASP A 147 1.77 -21.64 -14.08
C ASP A 147 3.11 -22.24 -13.64
N ALA A 148 3.20 -23.57 -13.67
CA ALA A 148 4.38 -24.31 -13.25
C ALA A 148 5.61 -24.10 -14.15
N GLU A 149 5.42 -23.73 -15.41
CA GLU A 149 6.49 -23.53 -16.39
C GLU A 149 7.06 -22.13 -16.35
N GLY A 150 6.21 -21.09 -16.32
CA GLY A 150 6.62 -19.68 -16.38
C GLY A 150 7.06 -19.11 -15.04
N THR A 151 6.37 -19.49 -13.95
CA THR A 151 6.61 -18.91 -12.61
C THR A 151 8.05 -19.04 -12.11
N PRO A 152 8.77 -20.18 -12.26
CA PRO A 152 10.17 -20.29 -11.81
C PRO A 152 11.10 -19.28 -12.47
N GLY A 153 10.94 -19.03 -13.78
CA GLY A 153 11.71 -18.04 -14.52
C GLY A 153 11.45 -16.62 -14.02
N ILE A 154 10.19 -16.28 -13.75
CA ILE A 154 9.80 -14.98 -13.20
C ILE A 154 10.42 -14.79 -11.81
N LYS A 155 10.32 -15.78 -10.93
CA LYS A 155 10.83 -15.71 -9.54
C LYS A 155 12.35 -15.58 -9.49
N THR A 156 13.09 -16.31 -10.31
CA THR A 156 14.55 -16.26 -10.32
C THR A 156 15.12 -14.99 -10.95
N SER A 157 14.36 -14.30 -11.81
CA SER A 157 14.77 -13.08 -12.49
C SER A 157 14.07 -11.81 -12.00
N ASN A 158 13.22 -11.91 -10.98
CA ASN A 158 12.50 -10.74 -10.49
C ASN A 158 13.47 -9.71 -9.86
N ARG A 159 13.04 -8.44 -9.89
CA ARG A 159 13.79 -7.32 -9.32
C ARG A 159 13.07 -6.74 -8.11
N GLN A 160 12.36 -7.56 -7.38
CA GLN A 160 11.68 -7.14 -6.17
C GLN A 160 12.68 -7.00 -5.03
N HIS A 161 12.64 -5.85 -4.38
CA HIS A 161 13.33 -5.63 -3.11
C HIS A 161 12.73 -6.57 -2.05
N PRO A 162 13.53 -7.21 -1.19
CA PRO A 162 12.99 -8.03 -0.10
C PRO A 162 12.17 -7.19 0.88
N ASP A 163 11.18 -7.82 1.52
CA ASP A 163 10.26 -7.16 2.45
C ASP A 163 10.91 -6.93 3.83
N HIS A 164 12.09 -6.29 3.82
CA HIS A 164 12.82 -5.81 4.99
C HIS A 164 13.83 -4.73 4.59
N GLU A 165 14.32 -3.94 5.57
CA GLU A 165 15.37 -2.96 5.29
C GLU A 165 16.67 -3.64 4.86
N THR A 166 17.29 -3.03 3.84
CA THR A 166 18.63 -3.40 3.35
C THR A 166 19.53 -2.17 3.42
N THR A 167 20.80 -2.39 3.68
CA THR A 167 21.86 -1.36 3.67
C THR A 167 22.11 -0.83 2.26
#